data_13ef04efbbaf3b5ca244ac7da113f6b4
#
_entry.id   13ef04efbbaf3b5ca244ac7da113f6b4
#
_cell.length_a   1.000
_cell.length_b   1.000
_cell.length_c   1.000
_cell.angle_alpha   90.00
_cell.angle_beta   90.00
_cell.angle_gamma   90.00
#
_symmetry.space_group_name_H-M   'P 1'
#
loop_
_entity.id
_entity.type
_entity.pdbx_description
1 polymer ?
#
loop_
_entity_poly.entity_id
_entity_poly.type
_entity_poly.pdbx_seq_one_letter_code
_entity_poly.pdbx_strand_id
1 'polypeptide(L)'
;WTKGLEKAGYATGGSYASNLQKIIEVNGLDKYDRMVMENMQSQGKEFGVHNAQGETQTKDDVKYSFPVNREEFMLVTSPFGMRQDPLDATKQQMHKGIDIQTKHEAVLATEDNGKVIAVNQNANTPGGKSVTVEYQREDNSKIQVSYLHLDAVDVKVGDTVEAGQKLGMSGNTGTRTTGEHLHFGVKMIAADGTERDMDPAAYLSDIAIKGNINLQALHNGNNLLAKYQEAEKTEGQAID
;
A
#
# COMPACT_ATOMS: atom_id res chain seq x y z
N TRP A 1 -11.88 24.47 8.03
CA TRP A 1 -12.07 23.52 6.91
C TRP A 1 -13.55 23.20 6.73
N THR A 2 -14.23 22.61 7.72
CA THR A 2 -15.67 22.22 7.63
C THR A 2 -16.59 23.40 7.30
N LYS A 3 -16.39 24.57 7.94
CA LYS A 3 -17.11 25.81 7.62
C LYS A 3 -16.78 26.35 6.21
N GLY A 4 -15.60 26.05 5.67
CA GLY A 4 -15.23 26.37 4.30
C GLY A 4 -16.04 25.59 3.28
N LEU A 5 -16.31 24.30 3.55
CA LEU A 5 -17.14 23.45 2.71
C LEU A 5 -18.61 23.92 2.65
N GLU A 6 -19.18 24.36 3.77
CA GLU A 6 -20.53 24.95 3.79
C GLU A 6 -20.58 26.23 2.95
N LYS A 7 -19.59 27.11 3.11
CA LYS A 7 -19.48 28.37 2.36
C LYS A 7 -19.30 28.15 0.86
N ALA A 8 -18.65 27.04 0.48
CA ALA A 8 -18.44 26.62 -0.91
C ALA A 8 -19.68 25.90 -1.52
N GLY A 9 -20.76 25.73 -0.77
CA GLY A 9 -22.02 25.14 -1.26
C GLY A 9 -22.04 23.61 -1.34
N TYR A 10 -21.08 22.93 -0.72
CA TYR A 10 -21.03 21.45 -0.69
C TYR A 10 -22.09 20.83 0.22
N ALA A 11 -22.70 21.62 1.10
CA ALA A 11 -23.81 21.19 1.93
C ALA A 11 -24.70 22.37 2.30
N THR A 12 -26.01 22.23 2.12
CA THR A 12 -27.02 23.27 2.37
C THR A 12 -27.74 23.12 3.69
N GLY A 13 -27.44 22.08 4.47
CA GLY A 13 -28.05 21.88 5.80
C GLY A 13 -27.18 22.50 6.90
N GLY A 14 -27.75 23.48 7.65
CA GLY A 14 -27.04 24.27 8.68
C GLY A 14 -26.42 23.49 9.86
N SER A 15 -26.43 22.15 9.84
CA SER A 15 -25.82 21.29 10.84
C SER A 15 -24.65 20.46 10.25
N TYR A 16 -24.36 20.58 8.95
CA TYR A 16 -23.36 19.74 8.29
C TYR A 16 -21.96 19.93 8.86
N ALA A 17 -21.50 21.18 8.97
CA ALA A 17 -20.17 21.49 9.51
C ALA A 17 -20.02 21.00 10.95
N SER A 18 -21.05 21.18 11.79
CA SER A 18 -21.02 20.75 13.18
C SER A 18 -21.04 19.22 13.34
N ASN A 19 -21.78 18.52 12.48
CA ASN A 19 -21.82 17.06 12.49
C ASN A 19 -20.50 16.46 11.98
N LEU A 20 -19.93 17.03 10.91
CA LEU A 20 -18.65 16.63 10.39
C LEU A 20 -17.54 16.88 11.41
N GLN A 21 -17.57 18.02 12.11
CA GLN A 21 -16.60 18.32 13.16
C GLN A 21 -16.70 17.33 14.33
N LYS A 22 -17.91 16.95 14.75
CA LYS A 22 -18.11 15.90 15.76
C LYS A 22 -17.56 14.55 15.31
N ILE A 23 -17.76 14.17 14.05
CA ILE A 23 -17.23 12.93 13.50
C ILE A 23 -15.69 12.95 13.54
N ILE A 24 -15.08 14.06 13.18
CA ILE A 24 -13.63 14.25 13.22
C ILE A 24 -13.11 14.11 14.66
N GLU A 25 -13.74 14.81 15.62
CA GLU A 25 -13.36 14.80 17.03
C GLU A 25 -13.55 13.41 17.70
N VAL A 26 -14.74 12.82 17.54
CA VAL A 26 -15.08 11.52 18.16
C VAL A 26 -14.18 10.39 17.62
N ASN A 27 -13.79 10.44 16.36
CA ASN A 27 -12.93 9.43 15.75
C ASN A 27 -11.44 9.83 15.80
N GLY A 28 -11.10 10.95 16.40
CA GLY A 28 -9.72 11.44 16.52
C GLY A 28 -9.05 11.68 15.17
N LEU A 29 -9.82 12.09 14.13
CA LEU A 29 -9.29 12.26 12.79
C LEU A 29 -8.39 13.49 12.66
N ASP A 30 -8.46 14.45 13.59
CA ASP A 30 -7.62 15.62 13.69
C ASP A 30 -6.13 15.28 13.88
N LYS A 31 -5.84 14.10 14.43
CA LYS A 31 -4.45 13.62 14.54
C LYS A 31 -3.80 13.34 13.17
N TYR A 32 -4.60 12.98 12.17
CA TYR A 32 -4.07 12.76 10.81
C TYR A 32 -3.66 14.07 10.16
N ASP A 33 -4.46 15.13 10.31
CA ASP A 33 -4.11 16.48 9.86
C ASP A 33 -2.82 16.96 10.53
N ARG A 34 -2.69 16.73 11.85
CA ARG A 34 -1.44 17.08 12.58
C ARG A 34 -0.24 16.30 12.10
N MET A 35 -0.37 14.98 11.89
CA MET A 35 0.73 14.16 11.37
C MET A 35 1.19 14.62 9.98
N VAL A 36 0.24 14.96 9.09
CA VAL A 36 0.55 15.50 7.77
C VAL A 36 1.27 16.86 7.89
N MET A 37 0.75 17.78 8.72
CA MET A 37 1.34 19.10 8.93
C MET A 37 2.75 19.02 9.54
N GLU A 38 2.95 18.15 10.53
CA GLU A 38 4.27 17.95 11.14
C GLU A 38 5.27 17.36 10.14
N ASN A 39 4.84 16.41 9.33
CA ASN A 39 5.65 15.81 8.27
C ASN A 39 6.03 16.85 7.19
N MET A 40 5.08 17.68 6.77
CA MET A 40 5.34 18.76 5.80
C MET A 40 6.27 19.82 6.36
N GLN A 41 6.13 20.23 7.64
CA GLN A 41 7.03 21.17 8.30
C GLN A 41 8.46 20.63 8.42
N SER A 42 8.61 19.34 8.75
CA SER A 42 9.93 18.70 8.81
C SER A 42 10.64 18.64 7.46
N GLN A 43 9.88 18.69 6.36
CA GLN A 43 10.40 18.64 4.98
C GLN A 43 10.54 20.04 4.35
N GLY A 44 10.20 21.14 5.06
CA GLY A 44 10.23 22.50 4.53
C GLY A 44 9.24 22.76 3.38
N LYS A 45 8.16 21.99 3.29
CA LYS A 45 7.10 22.15 2.29
C LYS A 45 5.99 23.06 2.84
N GLU A 46 5.63 24.11 2.10
CA GLU A 46 4.47 24.94 2.41
C GLU A 46 3.18 24.32 1.80
N PHE A 47 2.06 24.56 2.49
CA PHE A 47 0.72 24.19 2.01
C PHE A 47 0.33 25.11 0.83
N GLY A 48 0.74 24.74 -0.39
CA GLY A 48 0.33 25.40 -1.62
C GLY A 48 -0.62 24.51 -2.42
N VAL A 49 -1.62 25.11 -3.05
CA VAL A 49 -2.38 24.44 -4.11
C VAL A 49 -1.40 24.21 -5.25
N HIS A 50 -0.80 23.03 -5.30
CA HIS A 50 0.05 22.68 -6.43
C HIS A 50 -0.87 22.44 -7.63
N ASN A 51 -0.84 23.38 -8.57
CA ASN A 51 -1.24 23.09 -9.93
C ASN A 51 -0.41 21.89 -10.39
N ALA A 52 -1.08 20.91 -11.00
CA ALA A 52 -0.49 19.67 -11.48
C ALA A 52 0.54 19.95 -12.62
N GLN A 53 1.69 20.46 -12.23
CA GLN A 53 2.91 20.46 -13.02
C GLN A 53 3.97 19.80 -12.13
N GLY A 54 3.75 18.48 -11.93
CA GLY A 54 4.77 17.62 -11.37
C GLY A 54 5.99 17.70 -12.28
N GLU A 55 7.15 17.92 -11.70
CA GLU A 55 8.39 17.56 -12.36
C GLU A 55 8.23 16.13 -12.85
N THR A 56 8.23 15.94 -14.15
CA THR A 56 8.29 14.64 -14.80
C THR A 56 9.63 14.04 -14.40
N GLN A 57 9.62 13.19 -13.35
CA GLN A 57 10.72 12.25 -13.21
C GLN A 57 10.81 11.50 -14.52
N THR A 58 11.95 11.59 -15.18
CA THR A 58 12.20 10.86 -16.41
C THR A 58 12.09 9.37 -16.06
N LYS A 59 11.41 8.62 -16.91
CA LYS A 59 11.06 7.20 -16.75
C LYS A 59 12.27 6.29 -16.45
N ASP A 60 13.48 6.81 -16.59
CA ASP A 60 14.75 6.09 -16.46
C ASP A 60 15.29 6.00 -15.01
N ASP A 61 14.72 6.75 -14.04
CA ASP A 61 15.23 6.82 -12.67
C ASP A 61 14.35 6.10 -11.62
N VAL A 62 13.18 5.56 -12.00
CA VAL A 62 12.23 4.92 -11.06
C VAL A 62 12.52 3.44 -10.96
N LYS A 63 13.31 3.05 -9.98
CA LYS A 63 13.62 1.63 -9.68
C LYS A 63 12.60 0.97 -8.75
N TYR A 64 11.83 1.74 -8.00
CA TYR A 64 10.88 1.27 -7.00
C TYR A 64 9.58 2.05 -7.06
N SER A 65 8.47 1.39 -6.72
CA SER A 65 7.14 1.98 -6.62
C SER A 65 6.33 1.28 -5.54
N PHE A 66 5.35 1.97 -4.98
CA PHE A 66 4.35 1.31 -4.15
C PHE A 66 3.26 0.65 -5.01
N PRO A 67 2.55 -0.36 -4.46
CA PRO A 67 1.58 -1.14 -5.22
C PRO A 67 0.34 -0.34 -5.66
N VAL A 68 0.14 0.85 -5.10
CA VAL A 68 -0.92 1.81 -5.45
C VAL A 68 -0.33 3.20 -5.52
N ASN A 69 -0.88 4.05 -6.39
CA ASN A 69 -0.43 5.43 -6.52
C ASN A 69 -1.01 6.28 -5.38
N ARG A 70 -0.16 6.75 -4.48
CA ARG A 70 -0.48 7.64 -3.36
C ARG A 70 0.62 8.68 -3.21
N GLU A 71 0.26 9.87 -2.75
CA GLU A 71 1.22 10.96 -2.50
C GLU A 71 1.82 10.89 -1.10
N GLU A 72 1.02 10.61 -0.06
CA GLU A 72 1.43 10.71 1.33
C GLU A 72 1.29 9.39 2.09
N PHE A 73 0.14 8.72 1.96
CA PHE A 73 -0.12 7.48 2.67
C PHE A 73 -1.10 6.57 1.93
N MET A 74 -1.03 5.28 2.24
CA MET A 74 -2.05 4.30 1.92
C MET A 74 -2.67 3.79 3.23
N LEU A 75 -3.98 3.54 3.20
CA LEU A 75 -4.70 2.99 4.36
C LEU A 75 -4.65 1.46 4.31
N VAL A 76 -4.18 0.86 5.39
CA VAL A 76 -4.17 -0.58 5.61
C VAL A 76 -5.34 -0.93 6.52
N THR A 77 -6.32 -1.65 5.99
CA THR A 77 -7.50 -2.09 6.75
C THR A 77 -7.22 -3.31 7.59
N SER A 78 -6.25 -4.14 7.19
CA SER A 78 -5.83 -5.31 7.94
C SER A 78 -4.33 -5.58 7.78
N PRO A 79 -3.55 -5.63 8.89
CA PRO A 79 -2.12 -5.89 8.84
C PRO A 79 -1.81 -7.39 8.69
N PHE A 80 -0.53 -7.68 8.42
CA PHE A 80 0.04 -9.04 8.45
C PHE A 80 0.03 -9.62 9.87
N GLY A 81 -0.22 -10.91 9.99
CA GLY A 81 -0.15 -11.63 11.26
C GLY A 81 -1.45 -12.35 11.63
N MET A 82 -1.48 -12.88 12.86
CA MET A 82 -2.66 -13.57 13.38
C MET A 82 -3.82 -12.58 13.58
N ARG A 83 -4.95 -12.91 13.00
CA ARG A 83 -6.20 -12.13 13.16
C ARG A 83 -7.41 -13.02 13.24
N GLN A 84 -8.52 -12.46 13.70
CA GLN A 84 -9.82 -13.09 13.59
C GLN A 84 -10.19 -13.30 12.11
N ASP A 85 -10.73 -14.46 11.76
CA ASP A 85 -11.18 -14.73 10.38
C ASP A 85 -12.33 -13.76 10.01
N PRO A 86 -12.22 -12.99 8.91
CA PRO A 86 -13.24 -12.03 8.55
C PRO A 86 -14.60 -12.65 8.14
N LEU A 87 -14.60 -13.94 7.82
CA LEU A 87 -15.81 -14.70 7.44
C LEU A 87 -16.32 -15.60 8.56
N ASP A 88 -15.52 -15.86 9.60
CA ASP A 88 -15.90 -16.69 10.75
C ASP A 88 -15.25 -16.13 12.03
N ALA A 89 -15.99 -15.30 12.73
CA ALA A 89 -15.53 -14.64 13.95
C ALA A 89 -15.15 -15.60 15.09
N THR A 90 -15.44 -16.91 14.99
CA THR A 90 -15.06 -17.92 15.95
C THR A 90 -13.64 -18.47 15.74
N LYS A 91 -13.01 -18.16 14.60
CA LYS A 91 -11.71 -18.67 14.23
C LYS A 91 -10.65 -17.57 14.14
N GLN A 92 -9.42 -17.96 14.40
CA GLN A 92 -8.25 -17.15 14.10
C GLN A 92 -7.51 -17.74 12.91
N GLN A 93 -6.93 -16.85 12.08
CA GLN A 93 -6.11 -17.24 10.94
C GLN A 93 -4.89 -16.35 10.80
N MET A 94 -3.85 -16.89 10.20
CA MET A 94 -2.70 -16.11 9.77
C MET A 94 -3.04 -15.33 8.50
N HIS A 95 -2.95 -14.01 8.56
CA HIS A 95 -3.04 -13.12 7.41
C HIS A 95 -1.66 -12.97 6.78
N LYS A 96 -1.45 -13.53 5.59
CA LYS A 96 -0.14 -13.61 4.92
C LYS A 96 0.15 -12.41 4.01
N GLY A 97 -0.51 -11.30 4.25
CA GLY A 97 -0.37 -10.06 3.51
C GLY A 97 -0.88 -8.87 4.31
N ILE A 98 -1.01 -7.74 3.66
CA ILE A 98 -1.77 -6.60 4.16
C ILE A 98 -2.93 -6.32 3.21
N ASP A 99 -4.05 -5.86 3.76
CA ASP A 99 -5.20 -5.43 2.95
C ASP A 99 -5.17 -3.90 2.85
N ILE A 100 -4.95 -3.39 1.65
CA ILE A 100 -4.87 -1.96 1.33
C ILE A 100 -6.22 -1.49 0.82
N GLN A 101 -6.76 -0.43 1.40
CA GLN A 101 -7.98 0.18 0.91
C GLN A 101 -7.79 0.76 -0.49
N THR A 102 -8.64 0.36 -1.42
CA THR A 102 -8.65 0.82 -2.80
C THR A 102 -10.06 1.19 -3.26
N LYS A 103 -10.15 1.91 -4.38
CA LYS A 103 -11.41 2.30 -5.03
C LYS A 103 -11.28 2.13 -6.53
N HIS A 104 -11.26 0.88 -7.00
CA HIS A 104 -11.16 0.53 -8.42
C HIS A 104 -10.05 1.32 -9.13
N GLU A 105 -8.83 1.11 -8.71
CA GLU A 105 -7.66 1.85 -9.16
C GLU A 105 -6.56 0.95 -9.68
N ALA A 106 -5.59 1.53 -10.39
CA ALA A 106 -4.46 0.80 -10.94
C ALA A 106 -3.61 0.18 -9.82
N VAL A 107 -3.26 -1.09 -10.00
CA VAL A 107 -2.33 -1.84 -9.18
C VAL A 107 -1.00 -1.91 -9.91
N LEU A 108 0.10 -1.59 -9.22
CA LEU A 108 1.41 -1.31 -9.82
C LEU A 108 2.46 -2.32 -9.38
N ALA A 109 3.37 -2.66 -10.31
CA ALA A 109 4.59 -3.39 -9.99
C ALA A 109 5.51 -2.56 -9.10
N THR A 110 6.22 -3.23 -8.18
CA THR A 110 6.95 -2.53 -7.12
C THR A 110 8.43 -2.32 -7.39
N GLU A 111 9.02 -3.08 -8.32
CA GLU A 111 10.44 -2.98 -8.68
C GLU A 111 10.64 -3.17 -10.18
N ASP A 112 11.79 -2.74 -10.68
CA ASP A 112 12.22 -3.00 -12.06
C ASP A 112 12.57 -4.48 -12.28
N ASN A 113 12.49 -4.90 -13.53
CA ASN A 113 12.86 -6.25 -13.98
C ASN A 113 12.05 -7.38 -13.31
N GLY A 114 10.82 -7.08 -12.86
CA GLY A 114 9.92 -8.08 -12.30
C GLY A 114 9.47 -9.09 -13.36
N LYS A 115 9.41 -10.37 -12.99
CA LYS A 115 8.88 -11.44 -13.85
C LYS A 115 7.50 -11.86 -13.39
N VAL A 116 6.50 -11.75 -14.23
CA VAL A 116 5.16 -12.29 -13.95
C VAL A 116 5.22 -13.82 -13.97
N ILE A 117 5.09 -14.45 -12.81
CA ILE A 117 5.22 -15.92 -12.67
C ILE A 117 3.87 -16.62 -12.53
N ALA A 118 2.82 -15.91 -12.12
CA ALA A 118 1.47 -16.46 -12.03
C ALA A 118 0.41 -15.40 -12.31
N VAL A 119 -0.65 -15.81 -13.01
CA VAL A 119 -1.85 -15.03 -13.27
C VAL A 119 -3.06 -15.94 -13.06
N ASN A 120 -4.03 -15.51 -12.28
CA ASN A 120 -5.32 -16.15 -12.14
C ASN A 120 -6.44 -15.22 -12.65
N GLN A 121 -7.18 -15.67 -13.65
CA GLN A 121 -8.34 -14.94 -14.21
C GLN A 121 -9.68 -15.41 -13.62
N ASN A 122 -9.68 -16.46 -12.79
CA ASN A 122 -10.90 -17.01 -12.20
C ASN A 122 -11.30 -16.22 -10.94
N ALA A 123 -12.38 -15.47 -11.03
CA ALA A 123 -12.93 -14.69 -9.92
C ALA A 123 -13.50 -15.55 -8.77
N ASN A 124 -13.72 -16.84 -8.97
CA ASN A 124 -14.36 -17.72 -7.99
C ASN A 124 -13.37 -18.54 -7.13
N THR A 125 -12.10 -18.20 -7.17
CA THR A 125 -11.09 -18.75 -6.24
C THR A 125 -11.07 -17.96 -4.92
N PRO A 126 -10.47 -18.47 -3.84
CA PRO A 126 -10.37 -17.71 -2.59
C PRO A 126 -9.77 -16.31 -2.76
N GLY A 127 -8.68 -16.16 -3.51
CA GLY A 127 -8.01 -14.88 -3.78
C GLY A 127 -8.56 -14.12 -4.99
N GLY A 128 -9.55 -14.68 -5.72
CA GLY A 128 -10.08 -14.07 -6.93
C GLY A 128 -9.05 -13.93 -8.04
N LYS A 129 -9.25 -12.96 -8.93
CA LYS A 129 -8.26 -12.64 -9.96
C LYS A 129 -7.01 -12.11 -9.31
N SER A 130 -5.85 -12.57 -9.77
CA SER A 130 -4.58 -12.24 -9.12
C SER A 130 -3.39 -12.28 -10.06
N VAL A 131 -2.33 -11.58 -9.64
CA VAL A 131 -1.00 -11.57 -10.29
C VAL A 131 0.04 -11.86 -9.24
N THR A 132 1.08 -12.61 -9.58
CA THR A 132 2.31 -12.74 -8.78
C THR A 132 3.51 -12.36 -9.64
N VAL A 133 4.31 -11.43 -9.12
CA VAL A 133 5.56 -10.95 -9.74
C VAL A 133 6.73 -11.40 -8.90
N GLU A 134 7.77 -11.93 -9.54
CA GLU A 134 9.01 -12.37 -8.91
C GLU A 134 10.15 -11.41 -9.23
N TYR A 135 10.91 -11.01 -8.22
CA TYR A 135 12.10 -10.17 -8.32
C TYR A 135 13.30 -10.94 -7.85
N GLN A 136 14.32 -11.04 -8.71
CA GLN A 136 15.59 -11.73 -8.40
C GLN A 136 16.49 -10.85 -7.55
N ARG A 137 17.21 -11.44 -6.59
CA ARG A 137 18.23 -10.79 -5.76
C ARG A 137 19.65 -11.26 -6.15
N GLU A 138 20.64 -10.44 -5.83
CA GLU A 138 22.07 -10.74 -6.13
C GLU A 138 22.58 -12.00 -5.41
N ASP A 139 22.06 -12.29 -4.24
CA ASP A 139 22.38 -13.49 -3.44
C ASP A 139 21.65 -14.76 -3.90
N ASN A 140 21.03 -14.74 -5.07
CA ASN A 140 20.19 -15.79 -5.64
C ASN A 140 18.88 -16.06 -4.86
N SER A 141 18.56 -15.27 -3.85
CA SER A 141 17.21 -15.28 -3.28
C SER A 141 16.21 -14.55 -4.19
N LYS A 142 14.94 -14.68 -3.90
CA LYS A 142 13.87 -14.04 -4.69
C LYS A 142 12.81 -13.48 -3.77
N ILE A 143 12.17 -12.41 -4.21
CA ILE A 143 10.97 -11.88 -3.61
C ILE A 143 9.81 -12.12 -4.57
N GLN A 144 8.75 -12.73 -4.09
CA GLN A 144 7.49 -12.88 -4.81
C GLN A 144 6.43 -11.98 -4.18
N VAL A 145 5.86 -11.12 -5.01
CA VAL A 145 4.82 -10.16 -4.60
C VAL A 145 3.51 -10.56 -5.26
N SER A 146 2.48 -10.78 -4.45
CA SER A 146 1.15 -11.22 -4.90
C SER A 146 0.12 -10.12 -4.70
N TYR A 147 -0.70 -9.91 -5.71
CA TYR A 147 -1.77 -8.94 -5.79
C TYR A 147 -3.08 -9.70 -6.03
N LEU A 148 -4.00 -9.72 -5.03
CA LEU A 148 -5.22 -10.50 -5.06
C LEU A 148 -6.47 -9.60 -5.07
N HIS A 149 -7.62 -10.22 -5.34
CA HIS A 149 -8.95 -9.62 -5.40
C HIS A 149 -9.13 -8.60 -6.53
N LEU A 150 -8.32 -8.71 -7.60
CA LEU A 150 -8.34 -7.80 -8.73
C LEU A 150 -9.66 -7.89 -9.52
N ASP A 151 -10.09 -6.78 -10.08
CA ASP A 151 -11.18 -6.75 -11.06
C ASP A 151 -10.70 -7.06 -12.47
N ALA A 152 -9.52 -6.56 -12.84
CA ALA A 152 -8.88 -6.82 -14.12
C ALA A 152 -7.39 -7.13 -13.95
N VAL A 153 -6.85 -7.96 -14.84
CA VAL A 153 -5.42 -8.28 -14.97
C VAL A 153 -4.99 -7.92 -16.37
N ASP A 154 -3.99 -7.05 -16.48
CA ASP A 154 -3.50 -6.47 -17.74
C ASP A 154 -2.19 -7.11 -18.23
N VAL A 155 -1.65 -8.09 -17.49
CA VAL A 155 -0.40 -8.79 -17.79
C VAL A 155 -0.61 -10.29 -17.90
N LYS A 156 0.35 -11.00 -18.45
CA LYS A 156 0.35 -12.47 -18.60
C LYS A 156 1.63 -13.08 -18.04
N VAL A 157 1.56 -14.37 -17.72
CA VAL A 157 2.73 -15.14 -17.28
C VAL A 157 3.84 -15.04 -18.35
N GLY A 158 5.04 -14.73 -17.86
CA GLY A 158 6.21 -14.55 -18.70
C GLY A 158 6.51 -13.08 -19.06
N ASP A 159 5.60 -12.14 -18.83
CA ASP A 159 5.90 -10.73 -19.04
C ASP A 159 6.99 -10.24 -18.06
N THR A 160 7.81 -9.31 -18.53
CA THR A 160 8.69 -8.51 -17.67
C THR A 160 8.02 -7.18 -17.38
N VAL A 161 8.08 -6.73 -16.15
CA VAL A 161 7.43 -5.49 -15.70
C VAL A 161 8.44 -4.60 -14.97
N GLU A 162 8.22 -3.30 -15.08
CA GLU A 162 9.04 -2.26 -14.46
C GLU A 162 8.30 -1.61 -13.29
N ALA A 163 9.04 -1.01 -12.37
CA ALA A 163 8.48 -0.29 -11.23
C ALA A 163 7.43 0.75 -11.69
N GLY A 164 6.27 0.76 -11.04
CA GLY A 164 5.15 1.64 -11.41
C GLY A 164 4.36 1.20 -12.64
N GLN A 165 4.74 0.13 -13.32
CA GLN A 165 3.94 -0.42 -14.42
C GLN A 165 2.64 -0.99 -13.90
N LYS A 166 1.52 -0.67 -14.58
CA LYS A 166 0.20 -1.19 -14.26
C LYS A 166 0.12 -2.69 -14.51
N LEU A 167 -0.31 -3.45 -13.50
CA LEU A 167 -0.55 -4.90 -13.55
C LEU A 167 -2.04 -5.24 -13.76
N GLY A 168 -2.93 -4.34 -13.36
CA GLY A 168 -4.37 -4.53 -13.40
C GLY A 168 -5.12 -3.45 -12.63
N MET A 169 -6.35 -3.77 -12.27
CA MET A 169 -7.23 -2.89 -11.47
C MET A 169 -7.60 -3.59 -10.17
N SER A 170 -7.57 -2.87 -9.06
CA SER A 170 -8.11 -3.36 -7.79
C SER A 170 -9.59 -3.63 -7.89
N GLY A 171 -10.11 -4.51 -7.04
CA GLY A 171 -11.51 -4.90 -7.07
C GLY A 171 -11.93 -5.66 -5.81
N ASN A 172 -12.93 -6.53 -5.99
CA ASN A 172 -13.52 -7.32 -4.91
C ASN A 172 -13.83 -8.75 -5.39
N THR A 173 -12.99 -9.32 -6.27
CA THR A 173 -13.16 -10.70 -6.75
C THR A 173 -12.63 -11.71 -5.74
N GLY A 174 -13.19 -12.90 -5.75
CA GLY A 174 -12.82 -14.00 -4.87
C GLY A 174 -13.89 -14.34 -3.83
N THR A 175 -13.74 -15.51 -3.22
CA THR A 175 -14.69 -16.02 -2.22
C THR A 175 -14.30 -15.67 -0.78
N ARG A 176 -13.11 -15.09 -0.55
CA ARG A 176 -12.59 -14.69 0.76
C ARG A 176 -12.35 -13.19 0.87
N THR A 177 -13.29 -12.41 0.37
CA THR A 177 -13.29 -10.95 0.47
C THR A 177 -14.60 -10.46 1.07
N THR A 178 -14.56 -9.35 1.79
CA THR A 178 -15.73 -8.70 2.42
C THR A 178 -16.00 -7.30 1.87
N GLY A 179 -15.23 -6.85 0.91
CA GLY A 179 -15.33 -5.52 0.31
C GLY A 179 -14.12 -5.21 -0.56
N GLU A 180 -14.20 -4.14 -1.34
CA GLU A 180 -13.13 -3.75 -2.24
C GLU A 180 -11.84 -3.40 -1.50
N HIS A 181 -10.76 -4.06 -1.84
CA HIS A 181 -9.41 -3.83 -1.34
C HIS A 181 -8.37 -4.53 -2.23
N LEU A 182 -7.11 -4.15 -2.10
CA LEU A 182 -5.99 -4.92 -2.60
C LEU A 182 -5.41 -5.76 -1.47
N HIS A 183 -5.46 -7.09 -1.58
CA HIS A 183 -4.61 -7.94 -0.74
C HIS A 183 -3.21 -8.01 -1.35
N PHE A 184 -2.24 -7.52 -0.61
CA PHE A 184 -0.83 -7.42 -1.00
C PHE A 184 0.01 -8.35 -0.14
N GLY A 185 0.52 -9.43 -0.73
CA GLY A 185 1.32 -10.44 -0.06
C GLY A 185 2.76 -10.46 -0.54
N VAL A 186 3.70 -10.76 0.36
CA VAL A 186 5.13 -10.88 0.05
C VAL A 186 5.66 -12.18 0.58
N LYS A 187 6.40 -12.90 -0.26
CA LYS A 187 7.09 -14.14 0.09
C LYS A 187 8.56 -14.04 -0.30
N MET A 188 9.45 -14.46 0.56
CA MET A 188 10.87 -14.63 0.27
C MET A 188 11.15 -16.08 -0.05
N ILE A 189 11.90 -16.30 -1.14
CA ILE A 189 12.45 -17.60 -1.52
C ILE A 189 13.96 -17.49 -1.34
N ALA A 190 14.52 -18.19 -0.37
CA ALA A 190 15.96 -18.22 -0.14
C ALA A 190 16.70 -18.94 -1.29
N ALA A 191 18.02 -18.77 -1.39
CA ALA A 191 18.82 -19.39 -2.43
C ALA A 191 18.78 -20.93 -2.41
N ASP A 192 18.50 -21.54 -1.25
CA ASP A 192 18.29 -22.99 -1.08
C ASP A 192 16.87 -23.45 -1.43
N GLY A 193 15.97 -22.54 -1.84
CA GLY A 193 14.58 -22.82 -2.18
C GLY A 193 13.62 -22.76 -0.98
N THR A 194 14.09 -22.46 0.22
CA THR A 194 13.21 -22.31 1.39
C THR A 194 12.31 -21.10 1.22
N GLU A 195 10.99 -21.30 1.39
CA GLU A 195 9.98 -20.26 1.27
C GLU A 195 9.55 -19.72 2.64
N ARG A 196 9.36 -18.41 2.74
CA ARG A 196 8.85 -17.75 3.94
C ARG A 196 7.94 -16.58 3.59
N ASP A 197 6.74 -16.55 4.17
CA ASP A 197 5.89 -15.36 4.13
C ASP A 197 6.56 -14.23 4.91
N MET A 198 6.58 -13.02 4.34
CA MET A 198 7.14 -11.81 4.94
C MET A 198 6.02 -10.84 5.31
N ASP A 199 6.23 -10.07 6.39
CA ASP A 199 5.40 -8.89 6.62
C ASP A 199 5.62 -7.89 5.47
N PRO A 200 4.58 -7.59 4.67
CA PRO A 200 4.73 -6.63 3.58
C PRO A 200 5.18 -5.24 4.02
N ALA A 201 4.94 -4.86 5.29
CA ALA A 201 5.44 -3.59 5.81
C ALA A 201 6.97 -3.54 5.86
N ALA A 202 7.65 -4.68 6.11
CA ALA A 202 9.11 -4.76 6.03
C ALA A 202 9.61 -4.55 4.59
N TYR A 203 8.97 -5.22 3.64
CA TYR A 203 9.31 -5.07 2.22
C TYR A 203 9.06 -3.64 1.70
N LEU A 204 7.90 -3.05 2.04
CA LEU A 204 7.56 -1.67 1.65
C LEU A 204 8.50 -0.64 2.30
N SER A 205 8.96 -0.89 3.53
CA SER A 205 10.00 -0.08 4.17
C SER A 205 11.31 -0.11 3.41
N ASP A 206 11.78 -1.30 3.03
CA ASP A 206 13.02 -1.48 2.24
C ASP A 206 12.95 -0.73 0.89
N ILE A 207 11.87 -0.92 0.11
CA ILE A 207 11.72 -0.21 -1.17
C ILE A 207 11.52 1.30 -1.01
N ALA A 208 10.89 1.75 0.08
CA ALA A 208 10.75 3.17 0.37
C ALA A 208 12.11 3.84 0.60
N ILE A 209 12.99 3.18 1.33
CA ILE A 209 14.36 3.66 1.59
C ILE A 209 15.19 3.64 0.28
N LYS A 210 15.21 2.53 -0.42
CA LYS A 210 15.95 2.36 -1.68
C LYS A 210 15.48 3.29 -2.79
N GLY A 211 14.18 3.52 -2.88
CA GLY A 211 13.54 4.37 -3.88
C GLY A 211 13.39 5.83 -3.46
N ASN A 212 13.83 6.20 -2.25
CA ASN A 212 13.57 7.52 -1.64
C ASN A 212 12.09 7.92 -1.71
N ILE A 213 11.20 6.96 -1.40
CA ILE A 213 9.75 7.14 -1.42
C ILE A 213 9.28 7.51 -0.02
N ASN A 214 8.71 8.70 0.12
CA ASN A 214 8.17 9.17 1.39
C ASN A 214 6.66 8.88 1.46
N LEU A 215 6.29 7.64 1.70
CA LEU A 215 4.92 7.19 1.81
C LEU A 215 4.73 6.36 3.09
N GLN A 216 3.60 6.56 3.78
CA GLN A 216 3.24 5.82 4.98
C GLN A 216 2.20 4.73 4.68
N ALA A 217 2.25 3.63 5.44
CA ALA A 217 1.21 2.60 5.46
C ALA A 217 0.47 2.67 6.80
N LEU A 218 -0.69 3.33 6.81
CA LEU A 218 -1.42 3.66 8.04
C LEU A 218 -2.44 2.59 8.40
N HIS A 219 -2.33 2.03 9.62
CA HIS A 219 -3.35 1.18 10.22
C HIS A 219 -3.69 1.71 11.62
N ASN A 220 -4.96 2.04 11.85
CA ASN A 220 -5.42 2.63 13.11
C ASN A 220 -4.56 3.84 13.57
N GLY A 221 -4.12 4.66 12.63
CA GLY A 221 -3.30 5.84 12.89
C GLY A 221 -1.81 5.58 13.12
N ASN A 222 -1.35 4.34 13.01
CA ASN A 222 0.05 3.98 13.16
C ASN A 222 0.66 3.68 11.78
N ASN A 223 1.85 4.22 11.52
CA ASN A 223 2.61 3.87 10.32
C ASN A 223 3.28 2.51 10.51
N LEU A 224 2.83 1.50 9.77
CA LEU A 224 3.36 0.14 9.85
C LEU A 224 4.83 0.03 9.40
N LEU A 225 5.33 0.99 8.62
CA LEU A 225 6.72 0.98 8.13
C LEU A 225 7.70 1.48 9.19
N ALA A 226 7.26 2.27 10.17
CA ALA A 226 8.12 2.98 11.10
C ALA A 226 9.08 2.07 11.87
N LYS A 227 8.58 0.93 12.38
CA LYS A 227 9.39 -0.03 13.15
C LYS A 227 10.58 -0.61 12.36
N TYR A 228 10.42 -0.76 11.04
CA TYR A 228 11.50 -1.27 10.17
C TYR A 228 12.46 -0.15 9.78
N GLN A 229 11.98 1.05 9.55
CA GLN A 229 12.79 2.24 9.23
C GLN A 229 13.68 2.68 10.40
N GLU A 230 13.22 2.50 11.66
CA GLU A 230 14.01 2.77 12.86
C GLU A 230 15.13 1.73 13.06
N ALA A 231 14.86 0.47 12.79
CA ALA A 231 15.85 -0.60 12.90
C ALA A 231 17.05 -0.36 11.97
N GLU A 232 16.83 0.02 10.72
CA GLU A 232 17.91 0.31 9.76
C GLU A 232 18.76 1.54 10.16
N LYS A 233 18.13 2.57 10.76
CA LYS A 233 18.89 3.73 11.28
C LYS A 233 19.83 3.33 12.41
N THR A 234 19.43 2.38 13.24
CA THR A 234 20.23 1.91 14.38
C THR A 234 21.40 1.03 13.92
N GLU A 235 21.20 0.20 12.91
CA GLU A 235 22.29 -0.61 12.32
C GLU A 235 23.32 0.25 11.57
N GLY A 236 22.89 1.31 10.87
CA GLY A 236 23.79 2.26 10.20
C GLY A 236 24.63 3.12 11.16
N GLN A 237 24.17 3.35 12.40
CA GLN A 237 24.92 4.09 13.42
C GLN A 237 25.93 3.24 14.22
N ALA A 238 25.87 1.91 14.09
CA ALA A 238 26.78 1.01 14.78
C ALA A 238 28.09 0.73 14.01
N ILE A 239 28.29 1.33 12.83
CA ILE A 239 29.43 1.11 11.93
C ILE A 239 30.36 2.36 11.85
N ASP A 240 30.05 3.47 12.51
CA ASP A 240 30.91 4.64 12.70
C ASP A 240 31.60 4.58 14.10
#